data_3a0197689e477cfe2caa2b9b61588156
#
_entry.id   3a0197689e477cfe2caa2b9b61588156
#
_cell.length_a   1.000
_cell.length_b   1.000
_cell.length_c   1.000
_cell.angle_alpha   90.00
_cell.angle_beta   90.00
_cell.angle_gamma   90.00
#
_symmetry.space_group_name_H-M   'P 1'
#
loop_
_entity.id
_entity.type
_entity.pdbx_description
1 polymer ?
#
loop_
_entity_poly.entity_id
_entity_poly.type
_entity_poly.pdbx_seq_one_letter_code
_entity_poly.pdbx_strand_id
1 'polypeptide(L)'
;MIRSRAWAHTTAAGRNADIASPPPEGYSFWGMLWLLRHAEAADGEPDDERPLTEKGIAQAEAAGRALAYLGEEVDACLSSPKLRALQTAERACEPLGVEVTVEPALAGEPFDVRAITAGLGNVLLVGHDPSFSLLLHDLTGTQARMKKGGLAGISKGELVVLLRPAELAAIATAGAAVATR
;
A
#
# COMPACT_ATOMS: atom_id res chain seq x y z
N MET A 1 6.42 23.41 47.23
CA MET A 1 7.37 22.39 46.75
C MET A 1 6.64 21.44 45.84
N ILE A 2 6.69 21.64 44.53
CA ILE A 2 6.06 20.81 43.51
C ILE A 2 7.20 20.06 42.81
N ARG A 3 7.20 18.73 42.96
CA ARG A 3 8.21 17.87 42.28
C ARG A 3 7.78 17.60 40.86
N SER A 4 8.56 18.08 39.90
CA SER A 4 8.47 17.75 38.49
C SER A 4 8.84 16.27 38.28
N ARG A 5 7.94 15.48 37.71
CA ARG A 5 8.25 14.12 37.23
C ARG A 5 8.77 14.22 35.81
N ALA A 6 10.06 13.94 35.64
CA ALA A 6 10.67 13.72 34.34
C ALA A 6 10.12 12.44 33.72
N TRP A 7 9.64 12.53 32.50
CA TRP A 7 9.30 11.37 31.67
C TRP A 7 10.59 10.79 31.11
N ALA A 8 10.97 9.63 31.61
CA ALA A 8 12.07 8.86 31.05
C ALA A 8 11.60 8.23 29.71
N HIS A 9 12.29 8.56 28.63
CA HIS A 9 12.19 7.83 27.37
C HIS A 9 12.72 6.42 27.57
N THR A 10 11.81 5.46 27.67
CA THR A 10 12.15 4.04 27.63
C THR A 10 12.29 3.66 26.16
N THR A 11 13.52 3.46 25.71
CA THR A 11 13.83 2.80 24.46
C THR A 11 13.28 1.39 24.51
N ALA A 12 12.31 1.08 23.64
CA ALA A 12 11.72 -0.25 23.50
C ALA A 12 12.71 -1.19 22.77
N ALA A 13 13.70 -1.68 23.54
CA ALA A 13 14.41 -2.91 23.20
C ALA A 13 13.65 -4.07 23.83
N GLY A 14 13.04 -4.92 23.04
CA GLY A 14 12.35 -6.12 23.51
C GLY A 14 10.99 -6.35 22.86
N ARG A 15 10.91 -6.40 21.54
CA ARG A 15 9.79 -7.07 20.87
C ARG A 15 10.08 -8.56 20.90
N ASN A 16 9.27 -9.29 21.67
CA ASN A 16 9.23 -10.73 21.70
C ASN A 16 9.14 -11.29 20.29
N ALA A 17 10.21 -11.91 19.82
CA ALA A 17 10.24 -12.77 18.67
C ALA A 17 9.60 -14.12 19.05
N ASP A 18 8.30 -14.12 19.40
CA ASP A 18 7.61 -15.34 19.74
C ASP A 18 6.29 -15.47 19.01
N ILE A 19 6.25 -16.53 18.22
CA ILE A 19 5.09 -17.28 17.74
C ILE A 19 4.37 -16.62 16.54
N ALA A 20 5.08 -16.41 15.43
CA ALA A 20 4.43 -16.54 14.14
C ALA A 20 4.63 -18.00 13.69
N SER A 21 3.57 -18.79 13.64
CA SER A 21 3.59 -20.07 12.93
C SER A 21 4.12 -19.79 11.52
N PRO A 22 5.02 -20.65 10.99
CA PRO A 22 5.49 -20.45 9.62
C PRO A 22 4.28 -20.42 8.69
N PRO A 23 4.28 -19.52 7.69
CA PRO A 23 3.23 -19.50 6.68
C PRO A 23 3.14 -20.87 5.99
N PRO A 24 1.99 -21.20 5.38
CA PRO A 24 1.84 -22.46 4.66
C PRO A 24 3.00 -22.66 3.67
N GLU A 25 3.46 -23.90 3.50
CA GLU A 25 4.60 -24.24 2.65
C GLU A 25 4.52 -23.52 1.30
N GLY A 26 5.53 -22.69 1.01
CA GLY A 26 5.61 -21.88 -0.19
C GLY A 26 5.29 -20.38 -0.03
N TYR A 27 4.84 -19.91 1.14
CA TYR A 27 4.64 -18.47 1.40
C TYR A 27 5.85 -17.91 2.16
N SER A 28 6.77 -17.24 1.47
CA SER A 28 7.99 -16.69 2.07
C SER A 28 7.96 -15.18 2.33
N PHE A 29 6.80 -14.53 2.14
CA PHE A 29 6.63 -13.12 2.43
C PHE A 29 6.21 -12.92 3.89
N TRP A 30 7.10 -12.35 4.70
CA TRP A 30 6.91 -12.16 6.15
C TRP A 30 6.35 -10.79 6.52
N GLY A 31 6.30 -9.85 5.56
CA GLY A 31 5.83 -8.49 5.76
C GLY A 31 4.36 -8.28 5.42
N MET A 32 3.95 -7.02 5.39
CA MET A 32 2.67 -6.58 4.87
C MET A 32 2.78 -6.34 3.36
N LEU A 33 1.92 -6.97 2.58
CA LEU A 33 1.79 -6.73 1.15
C LEU A 33 0.59 -5.82 0.91
N TRP A 34 0.87 -4.60 0.49
CA TRP A 34 -0.14 -3.62 0.09
C TRP A 34 -0.33 -3.66 -1.42
N LEU A 35 -1.57 -3.77 -1.87
CA LEU A 35 -1.97 -3.65 -3.26
C LEU A 35 -2.77 -2.36 -3.42
N LEU A 36 -2.26 -1.40 -4.17
CA LEU A 36 -2.95 -0.16 -4.51
C LEU A 36 -3.25 -0.17 -6.01
N ARG A 37 -4.52 -0.34 -6.38
CA ARG A 37 -4.90 -0.18 -7.78
C ARG A 37 -4.75 1.27 -8.18
N HIS A 38 -4.17 1.55 -9.37
CA HIS A 38 -4.02 2.93 -9.86
C HIS A 38 -5.31 3.73 -9.70
N ALA A 39 -5.18 5.02 -9.40
CA ALA A 39 -6.27 5.94 -9.20
C ALA A 39 -6.98 6.30 -10.54
N GLU A 40 -8.00 7.15 -10.49
CA GLU A 40 -8.75 7.55 -11.68
C GLU A 40 -7.84 8.26 -12.69
N ALA A 41 -7.83 7.76 -13.92
CA ALA A 41 -7.05 8.32 -15.01
C ALA A 41 -7.97 8.92 -16.08
N ALA A 42 -7.48 9.94 -16.76
CA ALA A 42 -8.13 10.52 -17.93
C ALA A 42 -8.27 9.48 -19.05
N ASP A 43 -9.23 9.68 -19.93
CA ASP A 43 -9.32 8.92 -21.16
C ASP A 43 -8.29 9.45 -22.18
N GLY A 44 -7.84 8.60 -23.08
CA GLY A 44 -6.87 8.99 -24.10
C GLY A 44 -6.09 7.81 -24.67
N GLU A 45 -5.33 8.10 -25.70
CA GLU A 45 -4.42 7.18 -26.38
C GLU A 45 -3.03 7.83 -26.47
N PRO A 46 -1.95 7.06 -26.34
CA PRO A 46 -1.91 5.62 -26.05
C PRO A 46 -2.30 5.31 -24.59
N ASP A 47 -2.87 4.12 -24.32
CA ASP A 47 -3.36 3.74 -22.99
C ASP A 47 -2.32 3.88 -21.88
N ASP A 48 -1.06 3.59 -22.20
CA ASP A 48 0.02 3.59 -21.20
C ASP A 48 0.42 5.00 -20.75
N GLU A 49 0.10 6.04 -21.53
CA GLU A 49 0.43 7.44 -21.27
C GLU A 49 -0.73 8.24 -20.64
N ARG A 50 -1.85 7.60 -20.33
CA ARG A 50 -3.00 8.28 -19.71
C ARG A 50 -2.66 8.77 -18.29
N PRO A 51 -2.70 10.11 -18.03
CA PRO A 51 -2.40 10.67 -16.73
C PRO A 51 -3.56 10.50 -15.75
N LEU A 52 -3.31 10.74 -14.47
CA LEU A 52 -4.37 10.86 -13.47
C LEU A 52 -5.24 12.10 -13.75
N THR A 53 -6.54 11.99 -13.41
CA THR A 53 -7.41 13.15 -13.27
C THR A 53 -7.12 13.86 -11.94
N GLU A 54 -7.64 15.07 -11.73
CA GLU A 54 -7.59 15.76 -10.43
C GLU A 54 -8.16 14.89 -9.31
N LYS A 55 -9.26 14.18 -9.57
CA LYS A 55 -9.84 13.23 -8.65
C LYS A 55 -8.90 12.04 -8.40
N GLY A 56 -8.20 11.55 -9.42
CA GLY A 56 -7.20 10.50 -9.29
C GLY A 56 -6.03 10.93 -8.43
N ILE A 57 -5.53 12.15 -8.60
CA ILE A 57 -4.48 12.73 -7.74
C ILE A 57 -4.94 12.74 -6.28
N ALA A 58 -6.12 13.27 -5.99
CA ALA A 58 -6.67 13.29 -4.64
C ALA A 58 -6.86 11.87 -4.04
N GLN A 59 -7.24 10.87 -4.86
CA GLN A 59 -7.34 9.48 -4.42
C GLN A 59 -5.97 8.90 -4.04
N ALA A 60 -4.94 9.14 -4.86
CA ALA A 60 -3.59 8.65 -4.62
C ALA A 60 -2.97 9.26 -3.35
N GLU A 61 -3.08 10.57 -3.19
CA GLU A 61 -2.65 11.27 -1.98
C GLU A 61 -3.39 10.80 -0.72
N ALA A 62 -4.71 10.55 -0.83
CA ALA A 62 -5.49 10.04 0.29
C ALA A 62 -5.04 8.64 0.70
N ALA A 63 -4.66 7.78 -0.25
CA ALA A 63 -4.15 6.45 0.07
C ALA A 63 -2.83 6.53 0.87
N GLY A 64 -1.88 7.36 0.44
CA GLY A 64 -0.62 7.53 1.16
C GLY A 64 -0.81 8.15 2.56
N ARG A 65 -1.61 9.22 2.66
CA ARG A 65 -1.93 9.84 3.96
C ARG A 65 -2.67 8.89 4.90
N ALA A 66 -3.55 8.03 4.38
CA ALA A 66 -4.23 7.02 5.19
C ALA A 66 -3.24 6.00 5.76
N LEU A 67 -2.33 5.47 4.95
CA LEU A 67 -1.28 4.55 5.41
C LEU A 67 -0.40 5.22 6.47
N ALA A 68 0.06 6.44 6.24
CA ALA A 68 0.87 7.20 7.20
C ALA A 68 0.13 7.45 8.52
N TYR A 69 -1.15 7.82 8.47
CA TYR A 69 -1.97 8.04 9.67
C TYR A 69 -2.22 6.76 10.46
N LEU A 70 -2.40 5.63 9.78
CA LEU A 70 -2.55 4.32 10.41
C LEU A 70 -1.23 3.80 11.01
N GLY A 71 -0.10 4.46 10.75
CA GLY A 71 1.21 4.06 11.24
C GLY A 71 1.76 2.83 10.50
N GLU A 72 1.29 2.60 9.28
CA GLU A 72 1.77 1.49 8.48
C GLU A 72 3.16 1.79 7.90
N GLU A 73 4.08 0.88 8.15
CA GLU A 73 5.44 0.96 7.59
C GLU A 73 5.43 0.37 6.18
N VAL A 74 6.03 1.08 5.23
CA VAL A 74 6.27 0.62 3.87
C VAL A 74 7.77 0.74 3.59
N ASP A 75 8.42 -0.39 3.34
CA ASP A 75 9.87 -0.44 3.13
C ASP A 75 10.25 -0.25 1.65
N ALA A 76 9.35 -0.64 0.75
CA ALA A 76 9.56 -0.53 -0.70
C ALA A 76 8.24 -0.29 -1.43
N CYS A 77 8.30 0.49 -2.53
CA CYS A 77 7.18 0.68 -3.45
C CYS A 77 7.58 0.26 -4.85
N LEU A 78 6.84 -0.69 -5.43
CA LEU A 78 6.99 -1.14 -6.81
C LEU A 78 5.78 -0.69 -7.63
N SER A 79 6.01 -0.02 -8.74
CA SER A 79 4.95 0.51 -9.60
C SER A 79 5.02 -0.04 -11.02
N SER A 80 3.85 -0.29 -11.60
CA SER A 80 3.72 -0.47 -13.05
C SER A 80 4.32 0.72 -13.80
N PRO A 81 4.93 0.49 -14.99
CA PRO A 81 5.46 1.55 -15.85
C PRO A 81 4.38 2.46 -16.45
N LYS A 82 3.11 2.07 -16.44
CA LYS A 82 2.02 2.90 -17.01
C LYS A 82 1.84 4.18 -16.22
N LEU A 83 1.77 5.31 -16.91
CA LEU A 83 1.79 6.66 -16.31
C LEU A 83 0.82 6.83 -15.13
N ARG A 84 -0.42 6.37 -15.27
CA ARG A 84 -1.44 6.44 -14.18
C ARG A 84 -1.04 5.69 -12.91
N ALA A 85 -0.32 4.58 -13.05
CA ALA A 85 0.14 3.80 -11.89
C ALA A 85 1.37 4.48 -11.27
N LEU A 86 2.31 4.93 -12.09
CA LEU A 86 3.50 5.66 -11.64
C LEU A 86 3.11 6.92 -10.87
N GLN A 87 2.23 7.76 -11.43
CA GLN A 87 1.72 8.94 -10.73
C GLN A 87 0.96 8.61 -9.45
N THR A 88 0.21 7.48 -9.42
CA THR A 88 -0.44 7.01 -8.20
C THR A 88 0.59 6.66 -7.14
N ALA A 89 1.65 5.92 -7.50
CA ALA A 89 2.72 5.52 -6.61
C ALA A 89 3.47 6.74 -6.05
N GLU A 90 3.88 7.67 -6.89
CA GLU A 90 4.58 8.90 -6.49
C GLU A 90 3.78 9.70 -5.46
N ARG A 91 2.48 9.93 -5.72
CA ARG A 91 1.60 10.65 -4.79
C ARG A 91 1.33 9.91 -3.49
N ALA A 92 1.20 8.59 -3.54
CA ALA A 92 0.96 7.78 -2.35
C ALA A 92 2.23 7.63 -1.49
N CYS A 93 3.42 7.58 -2.10
CA CYS A 93 4.68 7.40 -1.40
C CYS A 93 5.24 8.70 -0.80
N GLU A 94 4.84 9.88 -1.30
CA GLU A 94 5.30 11.17 -0.77
C GLU A 94 5.13 11.30 0.75
N PRO A 95 3.95 11.09 1.36
CA PRO A 95 3.79 11.17 2.82
C PRO A 95 4.44 10.01 3.58
N LEU A 96 4.84 8.93 2.91
CA LEU A 96 5.50 7.77 3.49
C LEU A 96 7.03 7.89 3.45
N GLY A 97 7.58 8.82 2.65
CA GLY A 97 9.02 8.98 2.45
C GLY A 97 9.69 7.80 1.74
N VAL A 98 8.95 7.08 0.89
CA VAL A 98 9.43 5.89 0.19
C VAL A 98 9.66 6.21 -1.29
N GLU A 99 10.81 5.79 -1.82
CA GLU A 99 11.11 5.91 -3.25
C GLU A 99 10.33 4.88 -4.08
N VAL A 100 9.89 5.30 -5.27
CA VAL A 100 9.15 4.44 -6.20
C VAL A 100 10.12 3.78 -7.17
N THR A 101 10.08 2.45 -7.23
CA THR A 101 10.80 1.67 -8.22
C THR A 101 9.82 1.17 -9.29
N VAL A 102 10.18 1.36 -10.56
CA VAL A 102 9.38 0.84 -11.67
C VAL A 102 9.62 -0.66 -11.82
N GLU A 103 8.53 -1.44 -11.79
CA GLU A 103 8.54 -2.89 -11.97
C GLU A 103 7.71 -3.26 -13.21
N PRO A 104 8.37 -3.63 -14.33
CA PRO A 104 7.69 -3.94 -15.59
C PRO A 104 6.67 -5.08 -15.49
N ALA A 105 6.88 -6.04 -14.58
CA ALA A 105 5.95 -7.14 -14.37
C ALA A 105 4.55 -6.67 -13.93
N LEU A 106 4.43 -5.47 -13.34
CA LEU A 106 3.15 -4.88 -12.91
C LEU A 106 2.36 -4.21 -14.06
N ALA A 107 2.77 -4.35 -15.32
CA ALA A 107 2.14 -3.66 -16.47
C ALA A 107 0.68 -4.13 -16.77
N GLY A 108 0.19 -5.15 -16.10
CA GLY A 108 -1.21 -5.62 -16.19
C GLY A 108 -1.35 -7.11 -16.53
N GLU A 109 -0.26 -7.78 -16.88
CA GLU A 109 -0.22 -9.23 -17.08
C GLU A 109 -0.09 -9.97 -15.74
N PRO A 110 -0.39 -11.28 -15.69
CA PRO A 110 -0.09 -12.11 -14.52
C PRO A 110 1.41 -12.12 -14.22
N PHE A 111 1.76 -12.01 -12.94
CA PHE A 111 3.15 -11.96 -12.48
C PHE A 111 3.36 -12.80 -11.22
N ASP A 112 4.61 -13.20 -10.97
CA ASP A 112 4.98 -13.85 -9.72
C ASP A 112 5.33 -12.81 -8.67
N VAL A 113 4.40 -12.57 -7.74
CA VAL A 113 4.57 -11.60 -6.65
C VAL A 113 5.76 -11.97 -5.75
N ARG A 114 6.04 -13.27 -5.57
CA ARG A 114 7.15 -13.73 -4.73
C ARG A 114 8.50 -13.36 -5.35
N ALA A 115 8.60 -13.48 -6.67
CA ALA A 115 9.82 -13.13 -7.38
C ALA A 115 10.13 -11.63 -7.26
N ILE A 116 9.13 -10.76 -7.47
CA ILE A 116 9.34 -9.30 -7.44
C ILE A 116 9.47 -8.72 -6.03
N THR A 117 8.98 -9.41 -5.00
CA THR A 117 9.07 -8.96 -3.59
C THR A 117 10.14 -9.67 -2.78
N ALA A 118 10.95 -10.52 -3.41
CA ALA A 118 11.98 -11.31 -2.72
C ALA A 118 12.99 -10.41 -1.98
N GLY A 119 13.15 -10.65 -0.68
CA GLY A 119 14.09 -9.90 0.17
C GLY A 119 13.61 -8.51 0.58
N LEU A 120 12.40 -8.10 0.19
CA LEU A 120 11.78 -6.85 0.63
C LEU A 120 10.95 -7.08 1.90
N GLY A 121 10.83 -6.06 2.76
CA GLY A 121 10.00 -6.05 3.95
C GLY A 121 8.52 -5.81 3.63
N ASN A 122 7.91 -4.76 4.20
CA ASN A 122 6.55 -4.35 3.86
C ASN A 122 6.55 -3.65 2.49
N VAL A 123 5.78 -4.17 1.56
CA VAL A 123 5.83 -3.70 0.15
C VAL A 123 4.49 -3.14 -0.28
N LEU A 124 4.54 -1.97 -0.93
CA LEU A 124 3.41 -1.39 -1.65
C LEU A 124 3.57 -1.69 -3.15
N LEU A 125 2.64 -2.45 -3.72
CA LEU A 125 2.54 -2.65 -5.17
C LEU A 125 1.47 -1.71 -5.74
N VAL A 126 1.82 -0.98 -6.81
CA VAL A 126 0.88 -0.10 -7.50
C VAL A 126 0.70 -0.59 -8.93
N GLY A 127 -0.54 -0.97 -9.29
CA GLY A 127 -0.79 -1.62 -10.57
C GLY A 127 -2.26 -1.62 -10.97
N HIS A 128 -2.68 -2.70 -11.63
CA HIS A 128 -3.91 -2.75 -12.39
C HIS A 128 -4.82 -3.90 -11.98
N ASP A 129 -6.10 -3.75 -12.34
CA ASP A 129 -7.09 -4.81 -12.35
C ASP A 129 -7.25 -5.31 -13.81
N PRO A 130 -7.44 -6.62 -14.06
CA PRO A 130 -7.81 -7.66 -13.09
C PRO A 130 -6.65 -8.32 -12.35
N SER A 131 -5.39 -8.08 -12.69
CA SER A 131 -4.24 -8.79 -12.10
C SER A 131 -4.20 -8.68 -10.56
N PHE A 132 -4.54 -7.54 -9.98
CA PHE A 132 -4.58 -7.40 -8.52
C PHE A 132 -5.75 -8.13 -7.86
N SER A 133 -6.93 -8.16 -8.49
CA SER A 133 -8.06 -8.94 -7.97
C SER A 133 -7.80 -10.45 -8.07
N LEU A 134 -7.10 -10.90 -9.12
CA LEU A 134 -6.66 -12.29 -9.27
C LEU A 134 -5.59 -12.64 -8.23
N LEU A 135 -4.56 -11.80 -8.07
CA LEU A 135 -3.52 -11.99 -7.06
C LEU A 135 -4.10 -12.07 -5.65
N LEU A 136 -5.06 -11.20 -5.33
CA LEU A 136 -5.76 -11.22 -4.04
C LEU A 136 -6.46 -12.57 -3.83
N HIS A 137 -7.14 -13.08 -4.85
CA HIS A 137 -7.78 -14.40 -4.79
C HIS A 137 -6.75 -15.51 -4.61
N ASP A 138 -5.69 -15.52 -5.38
CA ASP A 138 -4.65 -16.57 -5.35
C ASP A 138 -3.93 -16.64 -4.00
N LEU A 139 -3.70 -15.49 -3.36
CA LEU A 139 -3.00 -15.42 -2.08
C LEU A 139 -3.90 -15.70 -0.87
N THR A 140 -5.17 -15.33 -0.94
CA THR A 140 -6.06 -15.31 0.25
C THR A 140 -7.34 -16.14 0.09
N GLY A 141 -7.64 -16.62 -1.11
CA GLY A 141 -8.93 -17.25 -1.43
C GLY A 141 -10.10 -16.25 -1.52
N THR A 142 -9.86 -14.96 -1.29
CA THR A 142 -10.92 -13.94 -1.25
C THR A 142 -11.30 -13.48 -2.66
N GLN A 143 -12.59 -13.51 -2.98
CA GLN A 143 -13.11 -12.91 -4.21
C GLN A 143 -13.52 -11.46 -3.96
N ALA A 144 -12.68 -10.53 -4.38
CA ALA A 144 -12.96 -9.11 -4.29
C ALA A 144 -12.47 -8.39 -5.55
N ARG A 145 -13.24 -7.39 -5.99
CA ARG A 145 -12.86 -6.52 -7.09
C ARG A 145 -12.37 -5.19 -6.55
N MET A 146 -11.10 -4.90 -6.79
CA MET A 146 -10.51 -3.65 -6.36
C MET A 146 -11.03 -2.46 -7.20
N LYS A 147 -11.44 -1.39 -6.54
CA LYS A 147 -11.81 -0.13 -7.22
C LYS A 147 -10.56 0.65 -7.59
N LYS A 148 -10.62 1.50 -8.64
CA LYS A 148 -9.56 2.48 -8.96
C LYS A 148 -9.25 3.32 -7.71
N GLY A 149 -7.98 3.41 -7.30
CA GLY A 149 -7.58 4.06 -6.06
C GLY A 149 -7.95 3.30 -4.77
N GLY A 150 -8.40 2.04 -4.87
CA GLY A 150 -8.64 1.18 -3.72
C GLY A 150 -7.38 0.45 -3.26
N LEU A 151 -7.30 0.17 -1.97
CA LEU A 151 -6.16 -0.43 -1.28
C LEU A 151 -6.56 -1.75 -0.62
N ALA A 152 -5.74 -2.78 -0.77
CA ALA A 152 -5.85 -4.03 -0.01
C ALA A 152 -4.54 -4.30 0.73
N GLY A 153 -4.62 -4.80 1.96
CA GLY A 153 -3.49 -5.27 2.75
C GLY A 153 -3.59 -6.77 3.00
N ILE A 154 -2.51 -7.48 2.73
CA ILE A 154 -2.39 -8.93 2.89
C ILE A 154 -1.24 -9.21 3.83
N SER A 155 -1.47 -10.04 4.83
CA SER A 155 -0.45 -10.54 5.75
C SER A 155 -0.62 -12.03 5.95
N LYS A 156 0.46 -12.79 5.86
CA LYS A 156 0.48 -14.25 6.09
C LYS A 156 -0.57 -15.03 5.28
N GLY A 157 -0.86 -14.57 4.06
CA GLY A 157 -1.87 -15.20 3.21
C GLY A 157 -3.32 -14.85 3.56
N GLU A 158 -3.55 -13.90 4.43
CA GLU A 158 -4.87 -13.42 4.82
C GLU A 158 -5.10 -11.98 4.35
N LEU A 159 -6.30 -11.70 3.82
CA LEU A 159 -6.75 -10.34 3.58
C LEU A 159 -7.08 -9.68 4.91
N VAL A 160 -6.24 -8.73 5.36
CA VAL A 160 -6.43 -8.05 6.64
C VAL A 160 -7.18 -6.73 6.50
N VAL A 161 -7.11 -6.11 5.31
CA VAL A 161 -7.82 -4.85 5.04
C VAL A 161 -8.19 -4.73 3.56
N LEU A 162 -9.35 -4.15 3.28
CA LEU A 162 -9.78 -3.77 1.93
C LEU A 162 -10.54 -2.44 2.02
N LEU A 163 -9.95 -1.38 1.49
CA LEU A 163 -10.48 -0.01 1.56
C LEU A 163 -10.75 0.54 0.15
N ARG A 164 -11.90 1.18 0.01
CA ARG A 164 -12.26 1.93 -1.20
C ARG A 164 -11.73 3.37 -1.09
N PRO A 165 -11.64 4.12 -2.20
CA PRO A 165 -11.14 5.50 -2.17
C PRO A 165 -11.87 6.42 -1.17
N ALA A 166 -13.17 6.24 -0.99
CA ALA A 166 -13.95 7.07 -0.06
C ALA A 166 -13.54 6.84 1.41
N GLU A 167 -13.25 5.59 1.78
CA GLU A 167 -12.79 5.23 3.12
C GLU A 167 -11.37 5.75 3.36
N LEU A 168 -10.48 5.62 2.37
CA LEU A 168 -9.12 6.18 2.42
C LEU A 168 -9.15 7.70 2.60
N ALA A 169 -10.03 8.40 1.86
CA ALA A 169 -10.20 9.84 2.00
C ALA A 169 -10.71 10.24 3.40
N ALA A 170 -11.63 9.48 3.98
CA ALA A 170 -12.13 9.71 5.34
C ALA A 170 -11.03 9.53 6.39
N ILE A 171 -10.21 8.46 6.28
CA ILE A 171 -9.08 8.19 7.17
C ILE A 171 -8.04 9.31 7.06
N ALA A 172 -7.66 9.71 5.84
CA ALA A 172 -6.70 10.78 5.59
C ALA A 172 -7.16 12.13 6.20
N THR A 173 -8.47 12.43 6.10
CA THR A 173 -9.05 13.64 6.68
C THR A 173 -9.02 13.62 8.20
N ALA A 174 -9.33 12.47 8.81
CA ALA A 174 -9.26 12.30 10.25
C ALA A 174 -7.82 12.50 10.77
N GLY A 175 -6.82 11.98 10.05
CA GLY A 175 -5.41 12.17 10.37
C GLY A 175 -4.98 13.64 10.34
N ALA A 176 -5.38 14.39 9.33
CA ALA A 176 -5.07 15.82 9.21
C ALA A 176 -5.67 16.63 10.37
N ALA A 177 -6.88 16.28 10.82
CA ALA A 177 -7.54 16.97 11.94
C ALA A 177 -6.86 16.73 13.30
N VAL A 178 -6.16 15.62 13.47
CA VAL A 178 -5.39 15.30 14.68
C VAL A 178 -4.04 16.02 14.70
N ALA A 179 -3.38 16.14 13.55
CA ALA A 179 -2.08 16.79 13.43
C ALA A 179 -2.11 18.31 13.67
N THR A 180 -3.31 18.93 13.59
CA THR A 180 -3.51 20.38 13.77
C THR A 180 -3.91 20.78 15.21
N ARG A 181 -3.94 19.84 16.16
CA ARG A 181 -4.24 20.08 17.58
C ARG A 181 -2.99 19.94 18.44
#